data_7fc9e212d2a7accba3a89e3fe901b06f
#
_entry.id   7fc9e212d2a7accba3a89e3fe901b06f
#
_cell.length_a   1.000
_cell.length_b   1.000
_cell.length_c   1.000
_cell.angle_alpha   90.00
_cell.angle_beta   90.00
_cell.angle_gamma   90.00
#
_symmetry.space_group_name_H-M   'P 1'
#
loop_
_entity.id
_entity.type
_entity.pdbx_description
1 polymer ?
#
loop_
_entity_poly.entity_id
_entity_poly.type
_entity_poly.pdbx_seq_one_letter_code
_entity_poly.pdbx_strand_id
1 'polypeptide(L)'
;MIRRLNHELVLSLLPDRNPWGHKGNFGKLLLLCGSRGYTGAAFFAAMGALRSGAGLVFLGVPESIYGIEAVKLNEPVIFPLPDAGGRLGADAVPEILTRLHQMDAVLVGPGLGQSEGTLAVVRAVLEKAECPVVVDADGINVLSAHRDLLRGRKSPTILTPHDGEFARLGGVIGEDRMAAAAALAEELGCVVLLKGHETCITDGTDGYLNPTGNPGMAVGGSGDVLAGVITALLGAGLPPLEAAACGAWLHGAAGDRCAAELGQYGMLPTDMLSALPRLMK
;
A
#
# COMPACT_ATOMS: atom_id res chain seq x y z
N MET A 1 -13.81 -9.00 16.73
CA MET A 1 -15.18 -9.00 16.09
C MET A 1 -15.05 -8.71 14.60
N ILE A 2 -15.74 -9.45 13.71
CA ILE A 2 -15.69 -9.20 12.25
C ILE A 2 -16.88 -8.36 11.81
N ARG A 3 -16.62 -7.24 11.12
CA ARG A 3 -17.65 -6.33 10.60
C ARG A 3 -17.60 -6.27 9.07
N ARG A 4 -18.78 -6.22 8.43
CA ARG A 4 -18.88 -6.00 6.97
C ARG A 4 -18.83 -4.51 6.68
N LEU A 5 -17.95 -4.11 5.77
CA LEU A 5 -17.81 -2.70 5.36
C LEU A 5 -19.02 -2.26 4.51
N ASN A 6 -19.40 -1.02 4.70
CA ASN A 6 -20.35 -0.29 3.86
C ASN A 6 -19.95 1.18 3.80
N HIS A 7 -20.64 1.95 2.95
CA HIS A 7 -20.33 3.36 2.71
C HIS A 7 -20.40 4.20 3.99
N GLU A 8 -21.46 4.04 4.78
CA GLU A 8 -21.69 4.83 5.99
C GLU A 8 -20.60 4.59 7.04
N LEU A 9 -20.24 3.31 7.27
CA LEU A 9 -19.17 2.94 8.19
C LEU A 9 -17.83 3.53 7.72
N VAL A 10 -17.50 3.42 6.43
CA VAL A 10 -16.23 3.94 5.90
C VAL A 10 -16.16 5.45 6.05
N LEU A 11 -17.22 6.19 5.70
CA LEU A 11 -17.24 7.64 5.87
C LEU A 11 -17.11 8.06 7.35
N SER A 12 -17.68 7.29 8.29
CA SER A 12 -17.55 7.56 9.73
C SER A 12 -16.15 7.34 10.29
N LEU A 13 -15.33 6.52 9.60
CA LEU A 13 -13.94 6.24 9.99
C LEU A 13 -12.94 7.23 9.37
N LEU A 14 -13.29 7.84 8.22
CA LEU A 14 -12.39 8.80 7.56
C LEU A 14 -12.22 10.06 8.41
N PRO A 15 -10.99 10.58 8.54
CA PRO A 15 -10.75 11.78 9.31
C PRO A 15 -11.30 13.02 8.61
N ASP A 16 -11.87 13.93 9.39
CA ASP A 16 -12.25 15.24 8.90
C ASP A 16 -11.04 16.04 8.43
N ARG A 17 -11.16 16.68 7.27
CA ARG A 17 -10.12 17.60 6.80
C ARG A 17 -10.29 18.95 7.45
N ASN A 18 -9.38 19.30 8.35
CA ASN A 18 -9.34 20.63 8.95
C ASN A 18 -9.21 21.71 7.85
N PRO A 19 -10.17 22.64 7.70
CA PRO A 19 -10.12 23.69 6.69
C PRO A 19 -8.93 24.66 6.86
N TRP A 20 -8.34 24.72 8.05
CA TRP A 20 -7.14 25.49 8.36
C TRP A 20 -5.85 24.68 8.24
N GLY A 21 -5.96 23.42 7.81
CA GLY A 21 -4.80 22.52 7.65
C GLY A 21 -3.91 22.92 6.50
N HIS A 22 -2.64 22.59 6.62
CA HIS A 22 -1.64 22.72 5.53
C HIS A 22 -1.17 21.32 5.10
N LYS A 23 -0.44 21.23 3.99
CA LYS A 23 0.03 19.96 3.41
C LYS A 23 0.73 19.01 4.42
N GLY A 24 1.41 19.55 5.44
CA GLY A 24 2.06 18.76 6.48
C GLY A 24 1.09 18.10 7.48
N ASN A 25 -0.18 18.51 7.53
CA ASN A 25 -1.20 17.92 8.42
C ASN A 25 -1.95 16.74 7.78
N PHE A 26 -1.74 16.51 6.48
CA PHE A 26 -2.46 15.48 5.73
C PHE A 26 -1.57 14.30 5.32
N GLY A 27 -0.51 14.08 6.08
CA GLY A 27 0.42 12.97 5.90
C GLY A 27 1.62 13.30 5.00
N LYS A 28 2.81 12.98 5.51
CA LYS A 28 4.08 12.95 4.77
C LYS A 28 4.43 11.49 4.54
N LEU A 29 4.42 11.06 3.30
CA LEU A 29 4.58 9.66 2.93
C LEU A 29 5.91 9.44 2.23
N LEU A 30 6.60 8.35 2.54
CA LEU A 30 7.71 7.84 1.77
C LEU A 30 7.26 6.60 1.01
N LEU A 31 7.35 6.64 -0.30
CA LEU A 31 7.06 5.51 -1.18
C LEU A 31 8.37 5.04 -1.83
N LEU A 32 8.68 3.77 -1.68
CA LEU A 32 9.81 3.09 -2.30
C LEU A 32 9.25 2.05 -3.26
N CYS A 33 9.11 2.45 -4.53
CA CYS A 33 8.37 1.71 -5.54
C CYS A 33 9.03 1.81 -6.91
N GLY A 34 8.77 0.82 -7.75
CA GLY A 34 9.20 0.83 -9.14
C GLY A 34 10.63 0.35 -9.36
N SER A 35 10.85 -0.12 -10.56
CA SER A 35 12.16 -0.52 -11.10
C SER A 35 12.09 -0.49 -12.62
N ARG A 36 13.22 -0.75 -13.26
CA ARG A 36 13.28 -0.90 -14.72
C ARG A 36 12.32 -1.98 -15.19
N GLY A 37 11.35 -1.60 -16.05
CA GLY A 37 10.25 -2.46 -16.49
C GLY A 37 8.99 -2.36 -15.65
N TYR A 38 9.05 -1.77 -14.44
CA TYR A 38 7.91 -1.62 -13.51
C TYR A 38 7.66 -0.16 -13.11
N THR A 39 7.83 0.77 -14.04
CA THR A 39 7.59 2.20 -13.81
C THR A 39 6.11 2.50 -13.52
N GLY A 40 5.18 1.65 -13.97
CA GLY A 40 3.76 1.77 -13.67
C GLY A 40 3.46 1.65 -12.17
N ALA A 41 4.17 0.79 -11.45
CA ALA A 41 3.95 0.57 -10.03
C ALA A 41 4.23 1.84 -9.19
N ALA A 42 5.34 2.55 -9.48
CA ALA A 42 5.67 3.82 -8.85
C ALA A 42 4.59 4.88 -9.10
N PHE A 43 4.14 4.99 -10.36
CA PHE A 43 3.08 5.90 -10.76
C PHE A 43 1.77 5.62 -10.02
N PHE A 44 1.29 4.37 -10.05
CA PHE A 44 -0.01 4.01 -9.45
C PHE A 44 -0.01 4.15 -7.93
N ALA A 45 1.07 3.77 -7.26
CA ALA A 45 1.22 3.94 -5.82
C ALA A 45 1.20 5.43 -5.42
N ALA A 46 1.98 6.27 -6.12
CA ALA A 46 2.04 7.70 -5.85
C ALA A 46 0.69 8.39 -6.11
N MET A 47 0.07 8.09 -7.24
CA MET A 47 -1.24 8.65 -7.59
C MET A 47 -2.37 8.14 -6.69
N GLY A 48 -2.34 6.87 -6.30
CA GLY A 48 -3.26 6.30 -5.31
C GLY A 48 -3.21 7.07 -4.00
N ALA A 49 -2.01 7.36 -3.51
CA ALA A 49 -1.82 8.16 -2.30
C ALA A 49 -2.32 9.60 -2.45
N LEU A 50 -1.94 10.29 -3.52
CA LEU A 50 -2.34 11.68 -3.78
C LEU A 50 -3.85 11.83 -3.96
N ARG A 51 -4.48 10.92 -4.72
CA ARG A 51 -5.93 10.91 -4.95
C ARG A 51 -6.74 10.55 -3.71
N SER A 52 -6.08 10.00 -2.69
CA SER A 52 -6.67 9.69 -1.38
C SER A 52 -6.34 10.73 -0.31
N GLY A 53 -5.81 11.88 -0.70
CA GLY A 53 -5.69 13.05 0.16
C GLY A 53 -4.36 13.21 0.88
N ALA A 54 -3.32 12.46 0.53
CA ALA A 54 -1.97 12.67 1.06
C ALA A 54 -1.49 14.12 0.84
N GLY A 55 -0.91 14.70 1.87
CA GLY A 55 -0.42 16.09 1.82
C GLY A 55 0.93 16.24 1.12
N LEU A 56 1.85 15.30 1.37
CA LEU A 56 3.16 15.24 0.76
C LEU A 56 3.54 13.78 0.47
N VAL A 57 3.88 13.51 -0.78
CA VAL A 57 4.37 12.19 -1.22
C VAL A 57 5.83 12.34 -1.66
N PHE A 58 6.74 11.66 -0.99
CA PHE A 58 8.13 11.51 -1.37
C PHE A 58 8.30 10.15 -2.03
N LEU A 59 8.62 10.15 -3.33
CA LEU A 59 8.76 8.94 -4.12
C LEU A 59 10.25 8.69 -4.42
N GLY A 60 10.83 7.69 -3.75
CA GLY A 60 12.19 7.21 -4.00
C GLY A 60 12.17 6.12 -5.06
N VAL A 61 12.88 6.34 -6.15
CA VAL A 61 12.95 5.42 -7.29
C VAL A 61 14.41 5.13 -7.68
N PRO A 62 14.70 3.99 -8.29
CA PRO A 62 16.01 3.76 -8.91
C PRO A 62 16.39 4.90 -9.85
N GLU A 63 17.65 5.35 -9.81
CA GLU A 63 18.15 6.45 -10.63
C GLU A 63 17.86 6.23 -12.12
N SER A 64 17.96 5.00 -12.60
CA SER A 64 17.69 4.62 -13.99
C SER A 64 16.26 4.89 -14.47
N ILE A 65 15.28 5.03 -13.58
CA ILE A 65 13.89 5.34 -13.94
C ILE A 65 13.45 6.74 -13.47
N TYR A 66 14.31 7.49 -12.76
CA TYR A 66 13.99 8.81 -12.23
C TYR A 66 13.48 9.77 -13.32
N GLY A 67 14.17 9.86 -14.46
CA GLY A 67 13.75 10.71 -15.58
C GLY A 67 12.39 10.33 -16.16
N ILE A 68 12.05 9.04 -16.14
CA ILE A 68 10.74 8.54 -16.60
C ILE A 68 9.64 8.99 -15.64
N GLU A 69 9.83 8.78 -14.33
CA GLU A 69 8.84 9.16 -13.34
C GLU A 69 8.68 10.68 -13.20
N ALA A 70 9.76 11.45 -13.34
CA ALA A 70 9.71 12.90 -13.33
C ALA A 70 8.93 13.51 -14.51
N VAL A 71 8.80 12.79 -15.63
CA VAL A 71 7.94 13.18 -16.76
C VAL A 71 6.47 12.75 -16.52
N LYS A 72 6.24 11.62 -15.84
CA LYS A 72 4.89 11.09 -15.62
C LYS A 72 4.14 11.76 -14.48
N LEU A 73 4.84 12.25 -13.47
CA LEU A 73 4.30 12.70 -12.19
C LEU A 73 4.75 14.12 -11.88
N ASN A 74 3.80 15.01 -11.60
CA ASN A 74 4.05 16.41 -11.27
C ASN A 74 3.93 16.73 -9.78
N GLU A 75 3.09 16.01 -9.05
CA GLU A 75 2.71 16.36 -7.68
C GLU A 75 3.62 15.77 -6.61
N PRO A 76 4.17 14.53 -6.72
CA PRO A 76 5.06 14.01 -5.70
C PRO A 76 6.47 14.62 -5.80
N VAL A 77 7.17 14.65 -4.68
CA VAL A 77 8.60 14.94 -4.66
C VAL A 77 9.34 13.65 -5.02
N ILE A 78 9.78 13.56 -6.28
CA ILE A 78 10.51 12.38 -6.77
C ILE A 78 12.00 12.59 -6.55
N PHE A 79 12.70 11.59 -6.07
CA PHE A 79 14.15 11.63 -5.89
C PHE A 79 14.82 10.33 -6.35
N PRO A 80 15.99 10.43 -7.00
CA PRO A 80 16.74 9.26 -7.43
C PRO A 80 17.43 8.60 -6.24
N LEU A 81 17.51 7.29 -6.27
CA LEU A 81 18.25 6.47 -5.32
C LEU A 81 19.25 5.59 -6.08
N PRO A 82 20.42 5.30 -5.51
CA PRO A 82 21.37 4.38 -6.11
C PRO A 82 20.73 3.07 -6.53
N ASP A 83 21.02 2.62 -7.73
CA ASP A 83 20.46 1.38 -8.28
C ASP A 83 21.52 0.37 -8.71
N ALA A 84 21.12 -0.90 -8.74
CA ALA A 84 21.89 -2.00 -9.27
C ALA A 84 21.03 -2.74 -10.32
N GLY A 85 21.37 -2.58 -11.58
CA GLY A 85 20.65 -3.22 -12.68
C GLY A 85 19.19 -2.74 -12.86
N GLY A 86 18.92 -1.49 -12.51
CA GLY A 86 17.59 -0.89 -12.62
C GLY A 86 16.64 -1.18 -11.45
N ARG A 87 17.17 -1.66 -10.31
CA ARG A 87 16.47 -1.89 -9.04
C ARG A 87 17.20 -1.17 -7.92
N LEU A 88 16.50 -0.86 -6.83
CA LEU A 88 17.16 -0.32 -5.65
C LEU A 88 18.25 -1.28 -5.14
N GLY A 89 19.45 -0.76 -4.95
CA GLY A 89 20.58 -1.45 -4.36
C GLY A 89 20.64 -1.24 -2.84
N ALA A 90 21.51 -2.00 -2.15
CA ALA A 90 21.79 -1.77 -0.75
C ALA A 90 22.37 -0.35 -0.49
N ASP A 91 23.07 0.22 -1.47
CA ASP A 91 23.63 1.58 -1.42
C ASP A 91 22.54 2.67 -1.35
N ALA A 92 21.29 2.35 -1.63
CA ALA A 92 20.16 3.27 -1.44
C ALA A 92 19.78 3.46 0.04
N VAL A 93 20.13 2.51 0.91
CA VAL A 93 19.71 2.48 2.32
C VAL A 93 20.11 3.74 3.08
N PRO A 94 21.35 4.26 3.02
CA PRO A 94 21.75 5.45 3.78
C PRO A 94 20.86 6.65 3.48
N GLU A 95 20.53 6.92 2.20
CA GLU A 95 19.67 8.04 1.82
C GLU A 95 18.21 7.84 2.24
N ILE A 96 17.70 6.62 2.15
CA ILE A 96 16.36 6.27 2.64
C ILE A 96 16.26 6.59 4.14
N LEU A 97 17.24 6.19 4.94
CA LEU A 97 17.27 6.41 6.38
C LEU A 97 17.27 7.89 6.76
N THR A 98 17.92 8.77 5.99
CA THR A 98 17.91 10.21 6.26
C THR A 98 16.53 10.84 6.16
N ARG A 99 15.61 10.25 5.39
CA ARG A 99 14.24 10.74 5.19
C ARG A 99 13.24 10.11 6.12
N LEU A 100 13.50 8.87 6.55
CA LEU A 100 12.55 7.99 7.21
C LEU A 100 11.96 8.59 8.51
N HIS A 101 12.80 9.28 9.31
CA HIS A 101 12.41 9.83 10.61
C HIS A 101 11.40 11.01 10.54
N GLN A 102 11.13 11.54 9.34
CA GLN A 102 10.21 12.66 9.14
C GLN A 102 8.87 12.22 8.52
N MET A 103 8.69 10.92 8.31
CA MET A 103 7.53 10.38 7.61
C MET A 103 6.45 9.94 8.59
N ASP A 104 5.20 10.16 8.18
CA ASP A 104 4.01 9.72 8.90
C ASP A 104 3.59 8.30 8.51
N ALA A 105 3.95 7.84 7.30
CA ALA A 105 3.80 6.45 6.85
C ALA A 105 4.77 6.12 5.71
N VAL A 106 5.07 4.83 5.54
CA VAL A 106 5.95 4.33 4.47
C VAL A 106 5.25 3.24 3.68
N LEU A 107 5.42 3.26 2.36
CA LEU A 107 5.11 2.14 1.47
C LEU A 107 6.39 1.60 0.86
N VAL A 108 6.58 0.28 0.92
CA VAL A 108 7.71 -0.38 0.30
C VAL A 108 7.26 -1.65 -0.41
N GLY A 109 7.71 -1.83 -1.66
CA GLY A 109 7.52 -3.10 -2.36
C GLY A 109 6.99 -3.03 -3.78
N PRO A 110 5.96 -2.24 -4.11
CA PRO A 110 5.37 -2.24 -5.44
C PRO A 110 6.43 -2.09 -6.55
N GLY A 111 6.59 -3.12 -7.37
CA GLY A 111 7.48 -3.10 -8.52
C GLY A 111 8.97 -2.95 -8.25
N LEU A 112 9.47 -3.23 -7.03
CA LEU A 112 10.91 -3.15 -6.72
C LEU A 112 11.73 -4.28 -7.35
N GLY A 113 11.08 -5.39 -7.69
CA GLY A 113 11.72 -6.64 -8.08
C GLY A 113 12.32 -7.38 -6.86
N GLN A 114 12.61 -8.66 -7.07
CA GLN A 114 13.17 -9.52 -6.03
C GLN A 114 14.70 -9.56 -6.18
N SER A 115 15.42 -9.02 -5.19
CA SER A 115 16.88 -8.97 -5.14
C SER A 115 17.38 -8.80 -3.71
N GLU A 116 18.66 -9.05 -3.48
CA GLU A 116 19.33 -8.75 -2.19
C GLU A 116 19.27 -7.25 -1.85
N GLY A 117 19.31 -6.37 -2.87
CA GLY A 117 19.14 -4.93 -2.67
C GLY A 117 17.73 -4.59 -2.19
N THR A 118 16.70 -5.19 -2.79
CA THR A 118 15.31 -5.03 -2.34
C THR A 118 15.14 -5.53 -0.90
N LEU A 119 15.74 -6.66 -0.55
CA LEU A 119 15.73 -7.18 0.82
C LEU A 119 16.43 -6.21 1.78
N ALA A 120 17.58 -5.65 1.41
CA ALA A 120 18.29 -4.68 2.24
C ALA A 120 17.44 -3.43 2.51
N VAL A 121 16.72 -2.92 1.50
CA VAL A 121 15.81 -1.78 1.62
C VAL A 121 14.62 -2.12 2.53
N VAL A 122 13.94 -3.25 2.31
CA VAL A 122 12.79 -3.69 3.13
C VAL A 122 13.22 -3.88 4.58
N ARG A 123 14.37 -4.55 4.82
CA ARG A 123 14.96 -4.73 6.15
C ARG A 123 15.20 -3.37 6.83
N ALA A 124 15.88 -2.46 6.17
CA ALA A 124 16.21 -1.15 6.72
C ALA A 124 14.95 -0.35 7.09
N VAL A 125 13.91 -0.39 6.25
CA VAL A 125 12.62 0.24 6.53
C VAL A 125 11.96 -0.41 7.76
N LEU A 126 11.86 -1.72 7.81
CA LEU A 126 11.19 -2.43 8.92
C LEU A 126 11.93 -2.25 10.25
N GLU A 127 13.27 -2.23 10.25
CA GLU A 127 14.06 -2.06 11.45
C GLU A 127 14.10 -0.62 11.97
N LYS A 128 13.99 0.38 11.09
CA LYS A 128 14.26 1.79 11.42
C LYS A 128 13.07 2.73 11.35
N ALA A 129 11.98 2.36 10.65
CA ALA A 129 10.80 3.21 10.61
C ALA A 129 10.10 3.24 11.97
N GLU A 130 9.92 4.45 12.51
CA GLU A 130 9.16 4.71 13.74
C GLU A 130 7.67 4.97 13.45
N CYS A 131 7.30 5.06 12.18
CA CYS A 131 5.93 5.21 11.68
C CYS A 131 5.38 3.89 11.12
N PRO A 132 4.05 3.81 10.84
CA PRO A 132 3.45 2.67 10.17
C PRO A 132 4.07 2.39 8.78
N VAL A 133 4.16 1.09 8.43
CA VAL A 133 4.69 0.65 7.13
C VAL A 133 3.69 -0.25 6.42
N VAL A 134 3.43 0.03 5.15
CA VAL A 134 2.73 -0.88 4.22
C VAL A 134 3.78 -1.64 3.42
N VAL A 135 3.70 -2.96 3.41
CA VAL A 135 4.53 -3.84 2.58
C VAL A 135 3.64 -4.55 1.59
N ASP A 136 3.91 -4.39 0.30
CA ASP A 136 3.14 -4.99 -0.79
C ASP A 136 4.04 -5.64 -1.84
N ALA A 137 3.49 -6.54 -2.62
CA ALA A 137 4.11 -7.10 -3.82
C ALA A 137 5.53 -7.66 -3.59
N ASP A 138 6.55 -7.13 -4.27
CA ASP A 138 7.93 -7.62 -4.14
C ASP A 138 8.50 -7.42 -2.73
N GLY A 139 8.02 -6.44 -1.97
CA GLY A 139 8.33 -6.30 -0.56
C GLY A 139 7.88 -7.51 0.25
N ILE A 140 6.67 -8.01 0.01
CA ILE A 140 6.16 -9.25 0.62
C ILE A 140 6.99 -10.45 0.16
N ASN A 141 7.31 -10.51 -1.14
CA ASN A 141 8.06 -11.63 -1.69
C ASN A 141 9.43 -11.79 -1.04
N VAL A 142 10.21 -10.70 -0.87
CA VAL A 142 11.52 -10.79 -0.20
C VAL A 142 11.40 -10.99 1.30
N LEU A 143 10.32 -10.49 1.92
CA LEU A 143 10.04 -10.65 3.34
C LEU A 143 9.66 -12.09 3.70
N SER A 144 9.10 -12.88 2.77
CA SER A 144 8.59 -14.22 3.05
C SER A 144 9.62 -15.17 3.64
N ALA A 145 10.88 -15.05 3.27
CA ALA A 145 12.01 -15.80 3.82
C ALA A 145 12.61 -15.16 5.09
N HIS A 146 12.14 -13.97 5.50
CA HIS A 146 12.69 -13.14 6.57
C HIS A 146 11.59 -12.58 7.48
N ARG A 147 10.59 -13.39 7.80
CA ARG A 147 9.41 -12.99 8.60
C ARG A 147 9.76 -12.52 10.01
N ASP A 148 10.91 -12.92 10.53
CA ASP A 148 11.49 -12.45 11.78
C ASP A 148 11.66 -10.92 11.84
N LEU A 149 11.81 -10.25 10.70
CA LEU A 149 11.87 -8.79 10.61
C LEU A 149 10.58 -8.09 11.07
N LEU A 150 9.45 -8.77 11.09
CA LEU A 150 8.19 -8.23 11.60
C LEU A 150 8.10 -8.33 13.12
N ARG A 151 8.80 -9.30 13.71
CA ARG A 151 8.75 -9.54 15.15
C ARG A 151 9.44 -8.42 15.92
N GLY A 152 8.77 -7.92 16.92
CA GLY A 152 9.32 -6.89 17.80
C GLY A 152 9.27 -5.46 17.25
N ARG A 153 8.72 -5.24 16.07
CA ARG A 153 8.41 -3.88 15.60
C ARG A 153 7.45 -3.20 16.59
N LYS A 154 7.78 -1.96 16.97
CA LYS A 154 6.91 -1.15 17.84
C LYS A 154 5.83 -0.43 17.03
N SER A 155 6.16 -0.05 15.81
CA SER A 155 5.23 0.63 14.90
C SER A 155 4.50 -0.37 14.02
N PRO A 156 3.23 -0.14 13.70
CA PRO A 156 2.41 -1.09 12.96
C PRO A 156 2.94 -1.41 11.56
N THR A 157 2.68 -2.64 11.10
CA THR A 157 2.90 -3.05 9.71
C THR A 157 1.59 -3.56 9.12
N ILE A 158 1.30 -3.17 7.88
CA ILE A 158 0.21 -3.72 7.08
C ILE A 158 0.82 -4.51 5.92
N LEU A 159 0.41 -5.76 5.79
CA LEU A 159 0.73 -6.61 4.65
C LEU A 159 -0.51 -6.72 3.75
N THR A 160 -0.32 -6.61 2.44
CA THR A 160 -1.42 -6.65 1.46
C THR A 160 -1.29 -7.81 0.47
N PRO A 161 -1.14 -9.07 0.94
CA PRO A 161 -0.91 -10.20 0.07
C PRO A 161 -2.14 -10.57 -0.77
N HIS A 162 -1.92 -10.99 -2.04
CA HIS A 162 -2.83 -11.88 -2.74
C HIS A 162 -2.57 -13.33 -2.32
N ASP A 163 -3.40 -14.30 -2.76
CA ASP A 163 -3.32 -15.71 -2.33
C ASP A 163 -1.90 -16.31 -2.48
N GLY A 164 -1.21 -16.01 -3.58
CA GLY A 164 0.14 -16.52 -3.81
C GLY A 164 1.19 -15.91 -2.86
N GLU A 165 1.10 -14.63 -2.55
CA GLU A 165 1.96 -13.95 -1.58
C GLU A 165 1.65 -14.42 -0.16
N PHE A 166 0.36 -14.61 0.16
CA PHE A 166 -0.10 -15.15 1.43
C PHE A 166 0.49 -16.54 1.71
N ALA A 167 0.45 -17.43 0.71
CA ALA A 167 1.05 -18.76 0.82
C ALA A 167 2.58 -18.70 1.03
N ARG A 168 3.30 -17.77 0.34
CA ARG A 168 4.74 -17.58 0.57
C ARG A 168 5.07 -17.08 1.97
N LEU A 169 4.19 -16.26 2.56
CA LEU A 169 4.29 -15.84 3.96
C LEU A 169 3.99 -16.98 4.96
N GLY A 170 3.62 -18.16 4.50
CA GLY A 170 3.30 -19.32 5.33
C GLY A 170 1.80 -19.43 5.67
N GLY A 171 0.98 -18.55 5.11
CA GLY A 171 -0.48 -18.64 5.29
C GLY A 171 -1.08 -19.80 4.49
N VAL A 172 -2.06 -20.47 5.07
CA VAL A 172 -2.80 -21.57 4.45
C VAL A 172 -4.27 -21.18 4.36
N ILE A 173 -4.75 -21.01 3.12
CA ILE A 173 -6.16 -20.68 2.86
C ILE A 173 -6.97 -21.98 2.88
N GLY A 174 -7.81 -22.12 3.89
CA GLY A 174 -8.81 -23.18 3.99
C GLY A 174 -10.19 -22.70 3.50
N GLU A 175 -11.24 -23.29 4.07
CA GLU A 175 -12.62 -22.89 3.77
C GLU A 175 -12.95 -21.47 4.29
N ASP A 176 -12.35 -21.05 5.39
CA ASP A 176 -12.53 -19.72 6.00
C ASP A 176 -11.29 -18.85 5.77
N ARG A 177 -11.38 -17.96 4.79
CA ARG A 177 -10.31 -17.00 4.44
C ARG A 177 -10.03 -16.00 5.56
N MET A 178 -11.07 -15.59 6.31
CA MET A 178 -10.91 -14.66 7.41
C MET A 178 -10.14 -15.29 8.56
N ALA A 179 -10.47 -16.52 8.92
CA ALA A 179 -9.74 -17.26 9.95
C ALA A 179 -8.28 -17.48 9.55
N ALA A 180 -8.03 -17.81 8.28
CA ALA A 180 -6.66 -17.93 7.74
C ALA A 180 -5.87 -16.61 7.84
N ALA A 181 -6.49 -15.50 7.44
CA ALA A 181 -5.88 -14.17 7.55
C ALA A 181 -5.59 -13.78 9.01
N ALA A 182 -6.53 -14.06 9.92
CA ALA A 182 -6.37 -13.78 11.35
C ALA A 182 -5.23 -14.58 11.98
N ALA A 183 -5.11 -15.86 11.66
CA ALA A 183 -4.01 -16.69 12.15
C ALA A 183 -2.63 -16.15 11.72
N LEU A 184 -2.49 -15.71 10.45
CA LEU A 184 -1.25 -15.14 9.96
C LEU A 184 -0.97 -13.76 10.58
N ALA A 185 -2.00 -12.93 10.76
CA ALA A 185 -1.89 -11.62 11.39
C ALA A 185 -1.40 -11.73 12.85
N GLU A 186 -1.97 -12.68 13.61
CA GLU A 186 -1.56 -12.96 14.99
C GLU A 186 -0.12 -13.50 15.05
N GLU A 187 0.25 -14.46 14.18
CA GLU A 187 1.61 -15.02 14.11
C GLU A 187 2.66 -13.95 13.83
N LEU A 188 2.37 -13.02 12.90
CA LEU A 188 3.31 -12.01 12.45
C LEU A 188 3.25 -10.69 13.25
N GLY A 189 2.21 -10.50 14.09
CA GLY A 189 1.99 -9.28 14.85
C GLY A 189 1.71 -8.05 13.95
N CYS A 190 0.94 -8.24 12.88
CA CYS A 190 0.68 -7.20 11.88
C CYS A 190 -0.77 -7.22 11.38
N VAL A 191 -1.18 -6.18 10.66
CA VAL A 191 -2.45 -6.21 9.93
C VAL A 191 -2.25 -6.95 8.60
N VAL A 192 -3.12 -7.90 8.31
CA VAL A 192 -3.16 -8.63 7.04
C VAL A 192 -4.41 -8.21 6.26
N LEU A 193 -4.21 -7.72 5.05
CA LEU A 193 -5.25 -7.50 4.04
C LEU A 193 -5.09 -8.58 2.97
N LEU A 194 -5.82 -9.68 3.10
CA LEU A 194 -5.81 -10.79 2.14
C LEU A 194 -6.70 -10.45 0.96
N LYS A 195 -6.07 -10.04 -0.15
CA LYS A 195 -6.75 -9.65 -1.39
C LYS A 195 -7.53 -10.81 -2.01
N GLY A 196 -8.71 -10.53 -2.54
CA GLY A 196 -9.56 -11.49 -3.24
C GLY A 196 -11.01 -11.02 -3.35
N HIS A 197 -11.88 -11.91 -3.86
CA HIS A 197 -13.32 -11.70 -3.72
C HIS A 197 -13.67 -11.68 -2.23
N GLU A 198 -14.37 -10.63 -1.77
CA GLU A 198 -14.59 -10.37 -0.34
C GLU A 198 -13.26 -10.31 0.44
N THR A 199 -12.42 -9.32 0.11
CA THR A 199 -11.13 -9.08 0.76
C THR A 199 -11.27 -9.09 2.30
N CYS A 200 -10.46 -9.91 2.96
CA CYS A 200 -10.40 -10.03 4.42
C CYS A 200 -9.33 -9.12 5.00
N ILE A 201 -9.67 -8.30 5.99
CA ILE A 201 -8.74 -7.39 6.66
C ILE A 201 -8.79 -7.66 8.16
N THR A 202 -7.66 -7.93 8.80
CA THR A 202 -7.62 -8.26 10.23
C THR A 202 -6.26 -8.00 10.86
N ASP A 203 -6.26 -7.75 12.17
CA ASP A 203 -5.08 -7.67 13.03
C ASP A 203 -4.85 -8.95 13.87
N GLY A 204 -5.65 -9.99 13.59
CA GLY A 204 -5.67 -11.24 14.36
C GLY A 204 -6.79 -11.32 15.40
N THR A 205 -7.30 -10.18 15.87
CA THR A 205 -8.36 -10.08 16.90
C THR A 205 -9.66 -9.53 16.33
N ASP A 206 -9.55 -8.37 15.69
CA ASP A 206 -10.66 -7.70 15.02
C ASP A 206 -10.46 -7.73 13.51
N GLY A 207 -11.53 -7.46 12.76
CA GLY A 207 -11.41 -7.46 11.30
C GLY A 207 -12.62 -6.91 10.57
N TYR A 208 -12.41 -6.78 9.27
CA TYR A 208 -13.41 -6.29 8.32
C TYR A 208 -13.47 -7.18 7.08
N LEU A 209 -14.68 -7.35 6.56
CA LEU A 209 -14.93 -7.99 5.27
C LEU A 209 -15.32 -6.91 4.27
N ASN A 210 -14.56 -6.79 3.18
CA ASN A 210 -14.83 -5.82 2.12
C ASN A 210 -15.66 -6.43 0.99
N PRO A 211 -16.91 -5.97 0.77
CA PRO A 211 -17.77 -6.51 -0.28
C PRO A 211 -17.61 -5.81 -1.65
N THR A 212 -16.81 -4.74 -1.73
CA THR A 212 -16.68 -3.94 -2.97
C THR A 212 -15.58 -4.49 -3.87
N GLY A 213 -15.69 -4.18 -5.15
CA GLY A 213 -14.78 -4.60 -6.19
C GLY A 213 -15.39 -5.64 -7.12
N ASN A 214 -14.82 -5.74 -8.31
CA ASN A 214 -15.30 -6.59 -9.38
C ASN A 214 -14.14 -7.19 -10.19
N PRO A 215 -14.40 -8.22 -11.04
CA PRO A 215 -13.34 -8.87 -11.82
C PRO A 215 -12.60 -7.96 -12.81
N GLY A 216 -13.18 -6.82 -13.23
CA GLY A 216 -12.50 -5.84 -14.08
C GLY A 216 -11.26 -5.21 -13.41
N MET A 217 -11.15 -5.30 -12.07
CA MET A 217 -9.99 -4.84 -11.32
C MET A 217 -8.79 -5.80 -11.39
N ALA A 218 -8.95 -6.99 -11.96
CA ALA A 218 -7.88 -7.99 -12.09
C ALA A 218 -6.92 -7.62 -13.23
N VAL A 219 -6.24 -6.49 -13.11
CA VAL A 219 -5.30 -5.91 -14.08
C VAL A 219 -4.07 -5.36 -13.36
N GLY A 220 -2.91 -5.39 -14.03
CA GLY A 220 -1.67 -4.86 -13.45
C GLY A 220 -1.78 -3.39 -13.05
N GLY A 221 -1.30 -3.04 -11.87
CA GLY A 221 -1.36 -1.69 -11.31
C GLY A 221 -2.50 -1.47 -10.29
N SER A 222 -3.54 -2.32 -10.30
CA SER A 222 -4.67 -2.19 -9.37
C SER A 222 -4.22 -2.31 -7.90
N GLY A 223 -3.37 -3.29 -7.57
CA GLY A 223 -2.81 -3.46 -6.23
C GLY A 223 -1.94 -2.28 -5.80
N ASP A 224 -1.16 -1.70 -6.72
CA ASP A 224 -0.30 -0.56 -6.44
C ASP A 224 -1.12 0.69 -6.04
N VAL A 225 -2.27 0.90 -6.71
CA VAL A 225 -3.25 1.94 -6.31
C VAL A 225 -3.73 1.70 -4.88
N LEU A 226 -4.16 0.46 -4.56
CA LEU A 226 -4.63 0.09 -3.22
C LEU A 226 -3.57 0.39 -2.15
N ALA A 227 -2.31 -0.02 -2.40
CA ALA A 227 -1.21 0.20 -1.46
C ALA A 227 -0.97 1.70 -1.21
N GLY A 228 -1.05 2.53 -2.27
CA GLY A 228 -0.99 3.99 -2.17
C GLY A 228 -2.13 4.58 -1.33
N VAL A 229 -3.37 4.13 -1.57
CA VAL A 229 -4.58 4.56 -0.82
C VAL A 229 -4.41 4.26 0.68
N ILE A 230 -4.04 3.03 1.03
CA ILE A 230 -3.84 2.62 2.43
C ILE A 230 -2.76 3.49 3.09
N THR A 231 -1.65 3.72 2.39
CA THR A 231 -0.54 4.53 2.92
C THR A 231 -0.96 5.97 3.18
N ALA A 232 -1.82 6.55 2.31
CA ALA A 232 -2.37 7.89 2.51
C ALA A 232 -3.25 7.98 3.76
N LEU A 233 -4.10 6.99 3.98
CA LEU A 233 -4.98 6.95 5.14
C LEU A 233 -4.20 6.76 6.44
N LEU A 234 -3.13 5.95 6.44
CA LEU A 234 -2.19 5.84 7.56
C LEU A 234 -1.51 7.18 7.86
N GLY A 235 -1.00 7.86 6.83
CA GLY A 235 -0.37 9.17 6.98
C GLY A 235 -1.33 10.26 7.45
N ALA A 236 -2.62 10.12 7.19
CA ALA A 236 -3.68 10.96 7.71
C ALA A 236 -4.05 10.64 9.17
N GLY A 237 -3.44 9.62 9.77
CA GLY A 237 -3.59 9.27 11.18
C GLY A 237 -4.67 8.23 11.48
N LEU A 238 -5.21 7.53 10.48
CA LEU A 238 -6.10 6.41 10.75
C LEU A 238 -5.33 5.28 11.43
N PRO A 239 -5.96 4.60 12.41
CA PRO A 239 -5.41 3.36 12.95
C PRO A 239 -5.20 2.33 11.83
N PRO A 240 -4.20 1.44 11.93
CA PRO A 240 -3.79 0.57 10.82
C PRO A 240 -4.88 -0.35 10.28
N LEU A 241 -5.69 -0.93 11.16
CA LEU A 241 -6.78 -1.81 10.75
C LEU A 241 -7.85 -1.04 9.97
N GLU A 242 -8.23 0.15 10.44
CA GLU A 242 -9.18 1.04 9.78
C GLU A 242 -8.64 1.61 8.47
N ALA A 243 -7.35 1.97 8.42
CA ALA A 243 -6.70 2.45 7.20
C ALA A 243 -6.72 1.37 6.10
N ALA A 244 -6.41 0.12 6.45
CA ALA A 244 -6.50 -1.01 5.52
C ALA A 244 -7.94 -1.27 5.08
N ALA A 245 -8.90 -1.24 6.00
CA ALA A 245 -10.32 -1.48 5.73
C ALA A 245 -10.92 -0.38 4.83
N CYS A 246 -10.74 0.89 5.19
CA CYS A 246 -11.22 2.01 4.37
C CYS A 246 -10.54 2.03 2.99
N GLY A 247 -9.22 1.75 2.94
CA GLY A 247 -8.48 1.66 1.69
C GLY A 247 -9.03 0.57 0.77
N ALA A 248 -9.30 -0.62 1.29
CA ALA A 248 -9.88 -1.72 0.52
C ALA A 248 -11.27 -1.35 -0.03
N TRP A 249 -12.12 -0.75 0.81
CA TRP A 249 -13.46 -0.37 0.41
C TRP A 249 -13.46 0.74 -0.65
N LEU A 250 -12.69 1.80 -0.44
CA LEU A 250 -12.58 2.92 -1.40
C LEU A 250 -12.05 2.46 -2.76
N HIS A 251 -11.02 1.62 -2.75
CA HIS A 251 -10.44 1.04 -3.95
C HIS A 251 -11.44 0.16 -4.70
N GLY A 252 -12.16 -0.75 -3.99
CA GLY A 252 -13.18 -1.59 -4.59
C GLY A 252 -14.36 -0.80 -5.13
N ALA A 253 -14.87 0.18 -4.37
CA ALA A 253 -15.96 1.05 -4.80
C ALA A 253 -15.57 1.94 -6.01
N ALA A 254 -14.30 2.36 -6.10
CA ALA A 254 -13.79 3.03 -7.31
C ALA A 254 -13.83 2.10 -8.52
N GLY A 255 -13.43 0.84 -8.34
CA GLY A 255 -13.53 -0.19 -9.37
C GLY A 255 -14.97 -0.46 -9.80
N ASP A 256 -15.90 -0.56 -8.86
CA ASP A 256 -17.33 -0.78 -9.15
C ASP A 256 -17.94 0.39 -9.94
N ARG A 257 -17.56 1.60 -9.57
CA ARG A 257 -17.97 2.79 -10.32
C ARG A 257 -17.42 2.77 -11.75
N CYS A 258 -16.16 2.46 -11.94
CA CYS A 258 -15.55 2.36 -13.27
C CYS A 258 -16.21 1.24 -14.09
N ALA A 259 -16.50 0.10 -13.49
CA ALA A 259 -17.20 -1.00 -14.17
C ALA A 259 -18.60 -0.61 -14.63
N ALA A 260 -19.34 0.19 -13.85
CA ALA A 260 -20.65 0.69 -14.21
C ALA A 260 -20.60 1.70 -15.38
N GLU A 261 -19.54 2.52 -15.46
CA GLU A 261 -19.37 3.55 -16.50
C GLU A 261 -18.72 2.99 -17.79
N LEU A 262 -17.73 2.11 -17.69
CA LEU A 262 -16.84 1.66 -18.79
C LEU A 262 -16.99 0.18 -19.11
N GLY A 263 -17.66 -0.58 -18.25
CA GLY A 263 -17.67 -2.04 -18.30
C GLY A 263 -16.38 -2.67 -17.76
N GLN A 264 -16.48 -3.93 -17.30
CA GLN A 264 -15.37 -4.66 -16.66
C GLN A 264 -14.21 -5.00 -17.59
N TYR A 265 -14.43 -5.06 -18.92
CA TYR A 265 -13.38 -5.41 -19.88
C TYR A 265 -12.44 -4.25 -20.21
N GLY A 266 -12.92 -3.02 -20.15
CA GLY A 266 -12.16 -1.85 -20.60
C GLY A 266 -11.67 -0.93 -19.51
N MET A 267 -12.11 -1.12 -18.25
CA MET A 267 -11.68 -0.30 -17.12
C MET A 267 -10.20 -0.53 -16.77
N LEU A 268 -9.50 0.54 -16.38
CA LEU A 268 -8.09 0.52 -16.04
C LEU A 268 -7.86 1.13 -14.64
N PRO A 269 -6.72 0.85 -13.99
CA PRO A 269 -6.36 1.50 -12.73
C PRO A 269 -6.32 3.02 -12.80
N THR A 270 -6.01 3.60 -13.97
CA THR A 270 -6.06 5.05 -14.24
C THR A 270 -7.46 5.62 -14.08
N ASP A 271 -8.49 4.88 -14.45
CA ASP A 271 -9.89 5.31 -14.30
C ASP A 271 -10.27 5.30 -12.82
N MET A 272 -9.83 4.29 -12.08
CA MET A 272 -10.05 4.18 -10.64
C MET A 272 -9.42 5.37 -9.89
N LEU A 273 -8.22 5.85 -10.28
CA LEU A 273 -7.62 7.05 -9.73
C LEU A 273 -8.51 8.30 -9.91
N SER A 274 -9.28 8.36 -10.99
CA SER A 274 -10.21 9.46 -11.25
C SER A 274 -11.51 9.34 -10.44
N ALA A 275 -11.91 8.13 -10.08
CA ALA A 275 -13.10 7.83 -9.29
C ALA A 275 -12.89 8.05 -7.78
N LEU A 276 -11.70 7.73 -7.25
CA LEU A 276 -11.37 7.75 -5.81
C LEU A 276 -11.79 9.04 -5.08
N PRO A 277 -11.44 10.27 -5.55
CA PRO A 277 -11.76 11.49 -4.80
C PRO A 277 -13.27 11.75 -4.64
N ARG A 278 -14.09 11.14 -5.48
CA ARG A 278 -15.56 11.30 -5.44
C ARG A 278 -16.23 10.43 -4.38
N LEU A 279 -15.51 9.44 -3.85
CA LEU A 279 -15.98 8.50 -2.83
C LEU A 279 -15.60 8.93 -1.41
N MET A 280 -14.77 9.94 -1.26
CA MET A 280 -14.24 10.44 0.02
C MET A 280 -14.95 11.73 0.49
N LYS A 281 -16.14 12.01 -0.06
CA LYS A 281 -16.94 13.21 0.25
C LYS A 281 -18.03 12.89 1.24
#